data_1a0b3542ba34d2ea03a78463d95ca7e0
#
_entry.id   1a0b3542ba34d2ea03a78463d95ca7e0
#
_cell.length_a   1.000
_cell.length_b   1.000
_cell.length_c   1.000
_cell.angle_alpha   90.00
_cell.angle_beta   90.00
_cell.angle_gamma   90.00
#
_symmetry.space_group_name_H-M   'P 1'
#
loop_
_entity.id
_entity.type
_entity.pdbx_description
1 polymer ?
#
loop_
_entity_poly.entity_id
_entity_poly.type
_entity_poly.pdbx_seq_one_letter_code
_entity_poly.pdbx_strand_id
1 'polypeptide(L)'
;MLSKAIYLSFFYIFFLVCFFLERILFTLFNFGNTFKDGIAEPIRSFVHGFPMDLSTAGYFMILFLLAALLFSFWKNKSAECSTYKVIGIVLSVMTSFFCVLDIVLYPAWGFRLDATPFFYMQSPTAALASGTTSDYLIYGSTLVLLTASFICAFIRLLNVVYKIVQKETVCRFDGVGLNLIPMLVFIGLTFLAIRGGVGVSTMNPGRVYFSDDVYFNHLAVNPNWNLIYSIQKTDDFSGYYRLSDEESQHIYEESLAPSREPRVATDTLLNTTPPNVLLCIMESFGGTACKLTGGVDAMPNLCRYAEDGIVFNRFYANSFRTDRGLACILASYPGMPTTSLMKVTNKSQNVKKLPNALKEAGYKNSFYYGGDINFTNMNSFLVMSGYEKIICDANFTKDQKQSKWGAYDHVLFDFLAKDFEKGEFDDGFFCTVLSSSSHEPFEVPYNHHDDKYLNSVMYSDSCLGSFLDRFRQTKYWDNTLIIILPDHSTGLVGNLANSDSLRYRIPMVWCGGAVKRHQVVDKISSQIDLSATLLGQLGIKHDDFMFSKDVFDNNSPEFAIFAFNNGFGIIEKEGYASYDYDSQTEITSTDAEILKRGKSFIQTVYRDFERR
;
A
#
# COMPACT_ATOMS: atom_id res chain seq x y z
N MET A 1 -3.29 -10.38 -41.09
CA MET A 1 -3.47 -9.94 -39.70
C MET A 1 -4.18 -10.98 -38.85
N LEU A 2 -5.27 -11.62 -39.28
CA LEU A 2 -5.95 -12.69 -38.55
C LEU A 2 -4.99 -13.84 -38.14
N SER A 3 -4.19 -14.34 -39.08
CA SER A 3 -3.18 -15.38 -38.79
C SER A 3 -2.17 -14.97 -37.71
N LYS A 4 -1.79 -13.69 -37.68
CA LYS A 4 -0.89 -13.17 -36.62
C LYS A 4 -1.59 -13.14 -35.26
N ALA A 5 -2.85 -12.71 -35.22
CA ALA A 5 -3.64 -12.74 -33.98
C ALA A 5 -3.80 -14.18 -33.44
N ILE A 6 -3.97 -15.17 -34.32
CA ILE A 6 -4.00 -16.59 -33.93
C ILE A 6 -2.67 -17.00 -33.27
N TYR A 7 -1.50 -16.72 -33.90
CA TYR A 7 -0.20 -17.00 -33.27
C TYR A 7 -0.08 -16.37 -31.88
N LEU A 8 -0.40 -15.07 -31.77
CA LEU A 8 -0.29 -14.31 -30.54
C LEU A 8 -1.21 -14.87 -29.45
N SER A 9 -2.43 -15.29 -29.78
CA SER A 9 -3.35 -15.90 -28.81
C SER A 9 -2.82 -17.22 -28.27
N PHE A 10 -2.24 -18.07 -29.11
CA PHE A 10 -1.65 -19.33 -28.66
C PHE A 10 -0.38 -19.11 -27.83
N PHE A 11 0.46 -18.12 -28.16
CA PHE A 11 1.63 -17.78 -27.37
C PHE A 11 1.24 -17.20 -26.01
N TYR A 12 0.19 -16.39 -25.98
CA TYR A 12 -0.36 -15.86 -24.72
C TYR A 12 -0.79 -17.00 -23.78
N ILE A 13 -1.59 -17.94 -24.29
CA ILE A 13 -2.04 -19.11 -23.53
C ILE A 13 -0.85 -19.96 -23.09
N PHE A 14 0.15 -20.15 -23.95
CA PHE A 14 1.36 -20.90 -23.60
C PHE A 14 2.06 -20.33 -22.37
N PHE A 15 2.29 -19.03 -22.29
CA PHE A 15 2.93 -18.42 -21.14
C PHE A 15 2.06 -18.46 -19.89
N LEU A 16 0.74 -18.36 -20.01
CA LEU A 16 -0.15 -18.59 -18.88
C LEU A 16 0.00 -20.01 -18.30
N VAL A 17 0.12 -21.01 -19.16
CA VAL A 17 0.38 -22.39 -18.74
C VAL A 17 1.76 -22.50 -18.07
N CYS A 18 2.78 -21.85 -18.60
CA CYS A 18 4.12 -21.81 -17.97
C CYS A 18 4.04 -21.22 -16.54
N PHE A 19 3.39 -20.07 -16.35
CA PHE A 19 3.26 -19.45 -15.02
C PHE A 19 2.43 -20.31 -14.05
N PHE A 20 1.42 -20.97 -14.53
CA PHE A 20 0.67 -21.94 -13.74
C PHE A 20 1.56 -23.10 -13.26
N LEU A 21 2.41 -23.65 -14.15
CA LEU A 21 3.35 -24.72 -13.81
C LEU A 21 4.46 -24.22 -12.87
N GLU A 22 4.95 -23.00 -13.02
CA GLU A 22 5.89 -22.38 -12.07
C GLU A 22 5.29 -22.29 -10.67
N ARG A 23 4.03 -21.89 -10.55
CA ARG A 23 3.34 -21.81 -9.27
C ARG A 23 3.16 -23.20 -8.64
N ILE A 24 2.86 -24.22 -9.45
CA ILE A 24 2.84 -25.61 -8.98
C ILE A 24 4.23 -26.01 -8.48
N LEU A 25 5.29 -25.72 -9.23
CA LEU A 25 6.64 -26.04 -8.85
C LEU A 25 7.06 -25.37 -7.53
N PHE A 26 6.75 -24.09 -7.37
CA PHE A 26 6.95 -23.37 -6.12
C PHE A 26 6.19 -24.02 -4.95
N THR A 27 4.94 -24.45 -5.17
CA THR A 27 4.11 -25.19 -4.20
C THR A 27 4.79 -26.49 -3.76
N LEU A 28 5.35 -27.24 -4.70
CA LEU A 28 6.00 -28.52 -4.42
C LEU A 28 7.31 -28.37 -3.63
N PHE A 29 8.13 -27.35 -3.95
CA PHE A 29 9.35 -27.09 -3.21
C PHE A 29 9.10 -26.52 -1.80
N ASN A 30 7.93 -25.92 -1.58
CA ASN A 30 7.49 -25.38 -0.29
C ASN A 30 6.31 -26.17 0.30
N PHE A 31 6.26 -27.48 0.08
CA PHE A 31 5.11 -28.34 0.39
C PHE A 31 4.60 -28.21 1.82
N GLY A 32 5.50 -28.17 2.81
CA GLY A 32 5.14 -28.04 4.22
C GLY A 32 4.39 -26.74 4.52
N ASN A 33 4.86 -25.62 4.00
CA ASN A 33 4.20 -24.31 4.17
C ASN A 33 2.90 -24.21 3.37
N THR A 34 2.86 -24.83 2.19
CA THR A 34 1.69 -24.77 1.29
C THR A 34 0.48 -25.48 1.86
N PHE A 35 0.65 -26.64 2.47
CA PHE A 35 -0.45 -27.48 2.90
C PHE A 35 -0.64 -27.56 4.42
N LYS A 36 0.01 -26.64 5.18
CA LYS A 36 -0.10 -26.61 6.65
C LYS A 36 -1.54 -26.43 7.15
N ASP A 37 -2.36 -25.67 6.41
CA ASP A 37 -3.75 -25.35 6.74
C ASP A 37 -4.75 -25.98 5.75
N GLY A 38 -4.32 -26.98 4.99
CA GLY A 38 -5.13 -27.70 4.00
C GLY A 38 -4.97 -27.16 2.58
N ILE A 39 -5.96 -27.43 1.71
CA ILE A 39 -5.87 -27.15 0.26
C ILE A 39 -6.58 -25.84 -0.16
N ALA A 40 -7.41 -25.27 0.70
CA ALA A 40 -8.25 -24.12 0.33
C ALA A 40 -7.42 -22.88 0.02
N GLU A 41 -6.48 -22.51 0.89
CA GLU A 41 -5.63 -21.33 0.72
C GLU A 41 -4.69 -21.43 -0.51
N PRO A 42 -4.03 -22.57 -0.79
CA PRO A 42 -3.33 -22.75 -2.05
C PRO A 42 -4.21 -22.50 -3.28
N ILE A 43 -5.42 -23.04 -3.34
CA ILE A 43 -6.34 -22.82 -4.47
C ILE A 43 -6.68 -21.33 -4.59
N ARG A 44 -6.95 -20.63 -3.48
CA ARG A 44 -7.20 -19.18 -3.48
C ARG A 44 -5.99 -18.42 -4.02
N SER A 45 -4.76 -18.81 -3.66
CA SER A 45 -3.53 -18.20 -4.19
C SER A 45 -3.44 -18.32 -5.72
N PHE A 46 -3.83 -19.45 -6.30
CA PHE A 46 -3.88 -19.60 -7.76
C PHE A 46 -4.91 -18.69 -8.41
N VAL A 47 -6.09 -18.55 -7.80
CA VAL A 47 -7.16 -17.67 -8.31
C VAL A 47 -6.74 -16.19 -8.21
N HIS A 48 -6.24 -15.76 -7.05
CA HIS A 48 -5.82 -14.36 -6.84
C HIS A 48 -4.57 -13.98 -7.63
N GLY A 49 -3.68 -14.95 -7.92
CA GLY A 49 -2.47 -14.71 -8.73
C GLY A 49 -2.74 -14.63 -10.25
N PHE A 50 -3.85 -15.21 -10.73
CA PHE A 50 -4.15 -15.29 -12.17
C PHE A 50 -4.20 -13.92 -12.89
N PRO A 51 -4.77 -12.84 -12.33
CA PRO A 51 -4.70 -11.51 -12.95
C PRO A 51 -3.27 -11.01 -13.18
N MET A 52 -2.33 -11.33 -12.30
CA MET A 52 -0.91 -10.97 -12.45
C MET A 52 -0.24 -11.82 -13.53
N ASP A 53 -0.61 -13.10 -13.66
CA ASP A 53 -0.14 -13.97 -14.75
C ASP A 53 -0.60 -13.43 -16.12
N LEU A 54 -1.87 -12.96 -16.20
CA LEU A 54 -2.38 -12.28 -17.41
C LEU A 54 -1.56 -11.03 -17.74
N SER A 55 -1.24 -10.22 -16.74
CA SER A 55 -0.41 -9.02 -16.93
C SER A 55 1.00 -9.38 -17.42
N THR A 56 1.64 -10.39 -16.82
CA THR A 56 2.98 -10.87 -17.20
C THR A 56 3.00 -11.38 -18.64
N ALA A 57 2.04 -12.23 -18.99
CA ALA A 57 1.89 -12.71 -20.37
C ALA A 57 1.69 -11.56 -21.34
N GLY A 58 0.94 -10.52 -20.94
CA GLY A 58 0.76 -9.29 -21.73
C GLY A 58 2.08 -8.58 -22.03
N TYR A 59 2.96 -8.42 -21.04
CA TYR A 59 4.31 -7.86 -21.26
C TYR A 59 5.13 -8.70 -22.24
N PHE A 60 5.08 -10.03 -22.15
CA PHE A 60 5.77 -10.91 -23.08
C PHE A 60 5.24 -10.76 -24.51
N MET A 61 3.93 -10.56 -24.65
CA MET A 61 3.32 -10.36 -25.97
C MET A 61 3.79 -9.08 -26.68
N ILE A 62 4.29 -8.08 -25.98
CA ILE A 62 4.82 -6.86 -26.60
C ILE A 62 5.92 -7.21 -27.62
N LEU A 63 6.83 -8.12 -27.28
CA LEU A 63 7.92 -8.53 -28.17
C LEU A 63 7.38 -9.23 -29.44
N PHE A 64 6.41 -10.12 -29.30
CA PHE A 64 5.77 -10.79 -30.42
C PHE A 64 4.92 -9.84 -31.25
N LEU A 65 4.24 -8.86 -30.64
CA LEU A 65 3.48 -7.81 -31.33
C LEU A 65 4.39 -6.93 -32.19
N LEU A 66 5.53 -6.50 -31.63
CA LEU A 66 6.53 -5.72 -32.36
C LEU A 66 7.06 -6.50 -33.58
N ALA A 67 7.39 -7.79 -33.39
CA ALA A 67 7.80 -8.66 -34.49
C ALA A 67 6.67 -8.81 -35.53
N ALA A 68 5.43 -9.07 -35.09
CA ALA A 68 4.29 -9.19 -35.99
C ALA A 68 4.04 -7.91 -36.79
N LEU A 69 4.18 -6.73 -36.19
CA LEU A 69 4.08 -5.44 -36.88
C LEU A 69 5.19 -5.25 -37.87
N LEU A 70 6.46 -5.51 -37.49
CA LEU A 70 7.61 -5.42 -38.39
C LEU A 70 7.42 -6.27 -39.67
N PHE A 71 7.07 -7.56 -39.47
CA PHE A 71 6.84 -8.48 -40.59
C PHE A 71 5.52 -8.24 -41.35
N SER A 72 4.68 -7.32 -40.92
CA SER A 72 3.56 -6.86 -41.73
C SER A 72 4.01 -6.00 -42.92
N PHE A 73 5.13 -5.31 -42.74
CA PHE A 73 5.76 -4.52 -43.80
C PHE A 73 6.72 -5.36 -44.66
N TRP A 74 7.48 -6.27 -44.02
CA TRP A 74 8.55 -7.02 -44.72
C TRP A 74 8.07 -8.30 -45.44
N LYS A 75 6.88 -8.81 -45.20
CA LYS A 75 6.20 -9.96 -45.82
C LYS A 75 7.03 -11.28 -45.94
N ASN A 76 8.08 -11.44 -45.15
CA ASN A 76 8.91 -12.65 -45.13
C ASN A 76 8.42 -13.61 -44.02
N LYS A 77 7.55 -14.58 -44.42
CA LYS A 77 6.95 -15.54 -43.49
C LYS A 77 7.97 -16.46 -42.80
N SER A 78 9.07 -16.83 -43.47
CA SER A 78 10.08 -17.68 -42.90
C SER A 78 10.87 -16.96 -41.81
N ALA A 79 11.28 -15.72 -42.05
CA ALA A 79 11.96 -14.87 -41.09
C ALA A 79 11.03 -14.54 -39.91
N GLU A 80 9.74 -14.27 -40.15
CA GLU A 80 8.75 -14.04 -39.09
C GLU A 80 8.64 -15.26 -38.14
N CYS A 81 8.49 -16.46 -38.67
CA CYS A 81 8.40 -17.68 -37.89
C CYS A 81 9.70 -17.96 -37.10
N SER A 82 10.87 -17.71 -37.73
CA SER A 82 12.16 -17.82 -37.05
C SER A 82 12.31 -16.80 -35.92
N THR A 83 11.81 -15.57 -36.10
CA THR A 83 11.82 -14.55 -35.05
C THR A 83 10.91 -14.94 -33.89
N TYR A 84 9.71 -15.42 -34.15
CA TYR A 84 8.82 -15.93 -33.08
C TYR A 84 9.48 -17.10 -32.32
N LYS A 85 10.17 -18.00 -33.04
CA LYS A 85 10.90 -19.11 -32.40
C LYS A 85 11.99 -18.60 -31.46
N VAL A 86 12.79 -17.63 -31.90
CA VAL A 86 13.87 -17.04 -31.06
C VAL A 86 13.30 -16.35 -29.83
N ILE A 87 12.30 -15.48 -30.00
CA ILE A 87 11.64 -14.79 -28.90
C ILE A 87 11.08 -15.80 -27.89
N GLY A 88 10.37 -16.81 -28.35
CA GLY A 88 9.76 -17.82 -27.48
C GLY A 88 10.80 -18.67 -26.75
N ILE A 89 11.93 -19.01 -27.37
CA ILE A 89 13.04 -19.71 -26.70
C ILE A 89 13.65 -18.82 -25.62
N VAL A 90 13.98 -17.56 -25.94
CA VAL A 90 14.58 -16.62 -24.99
C VAL A 90 13.65 -16.42 -23.77
N LEU A 91 12.38 -16.17 -24.01
CA LEU A 91 11.40 -16.00 -22.90
C LEU A 91 11.23 -17.28 -22.10
N SER A 92 11.26 -18.47 -22.73
CA SER A 92 11.18 -19.76 -22.02
C SER A 92 12.40 -19.98 -21.11
N VAL A 93 13.60 -19.60 -21.58
CA VAL A 93 14.84 -19.67 -20.76
C VAL A 93 14.75 -18.69 -19.59
N MET A 94 14.39 -17.45 -19.84
CA MET A 94 14.25 -16.41 -18.80
C MET A 94 13.24 -16.82 -17.73
N THR A 95 12.05 -17.24 -18.14
CA THR A 95 10.97 -17.68 -17.27
C THR A 95 11.40 -18.86 -16.39
N SER A 96 12.01 -19.89 -16.98
CA SER A 96 12.54 -21.03 -16.21
C SER A 96 13.63 -20.63 -15.24
N PHE A 97 14.56 -19.77 -15.66
CA PHE A 97 15.63 -19.28 -14.83
C PHE A 97 15.12 -18.49 -13.63
N PHE A 98 14.21 -17.54 -13.85
CA PHE A 98 13.63 -16.74 -12.77
C PHE A 98 12.77 -17.57 -11.83
N CYS A 99 12.04 -18.56 -12.33
CA CYS A 99 11.29 -19.52 -11.51
C CYS A 99 12.22 -20.28 -10.55
N VAL A 100 13.30 -20.87 -11.05
CA VAL A 100 14.22 -21.64 -10.22
C VAL A 100 14.98 -20.72 -9.25
N LEU A 101 15.42 -19.56 -9.70
CA LEU A 101 16.06 -18.56 -8.85
C LEU A 101 15.16 -18.13 -7.69
N ASP A 102 13.89 -17.89 -7.97
CA ASP A 102 12.88 -17.57 -6.95
C ASP A 102 12.73 -18.68 -5.92
N ILE A 103 12.64 -19.94 -6.36
CA ILE A 103 12.53 -21.11 -5.47
C ILE A 103 13.78 -21.26 -4.58
N VAL A 104 14.97 -21.01 -5.13
CA VAL A 104 16.25 -21.09 -4.39
C VAL A 104 16.36 -20.01 -3.32
N LEU A 105 15.96 -18.78 -3.66
CA LEU A 105 16.14 -17.62 -2.78
C LEU A 105 15.03 -17.47 -1.73
N TYR A 106 13.84 -17.94 -2.03
CA TYR A 106 12.67 -17.76 -1.16
C TYR A 106 12.85 -18.25 0.29
N PRO A 107 13.43 -19.45 0.55
CA PRO A 107 13.63 -19.92 1.92
C PRO A 107 14.56 -19.04 2.77
N ALA A 108 15.53 -18.37 2.11
CA ALA A 108 16.49 -17.50 2.80
C ALA A 108 15.97 -16.07 2.94
N TRP A 109 15.19 -15.59 1.97
CA TRP A 109 14.79 -14.18 1.91
C TRP A 109 13.37 -13.92 2.40
N GLY A 110 12.48 -14.93 2.37
CA GLY A 110 11.11 -14.79 2.83
C GLY A 110 10.21 -13.91 1.95
N PHE A 111 10.65 -13.58 0.71
CA PHE A 111 9.87 -12.84 -0.29
C PHE A 111 10.13 -13.35 -1.71
N ARG A 112 9.22 -13.04 -2.63
CA ARG A 112 9.32 -13.46 -4.04
C ARG A 112 10.39 -12.67 -4.77
N LEU A 113 10.98 -13.30 -5.77
CA LEU A 113 12.06 -12.73 -6.59
C LEU A 113 11.76 -11.28 -7.01
N ASP A 114 12.68 -10.39 -6.68
CA ASP A 114 12.71 -8.98 -7.05
C ASP A 114 14.09 -8.59 -7.60
N ALA A 115 14.41 -7.30 -7.69
CA ALA A 115 15.70 -6.82 -8.20
C ALA A 115 16.88 -7.02 -7.24
N THR A 116 16.65 -7.47 -6.00
CA THR A 116 17.70 -7.66 -4.97
C THR A 116 18.89 -8.50 -5.44
N PRO A 117 18.72 -9.63 -6.18
CA PRO A 117 19.86 -10.40 -6.67
C PRO A 117 20.84 -9.62 -7.52
N PHE A 118 20.40 -8.60 -8.25
CA PHE A 118 21.28 -7.81 -9.11
C PHE A 118 22.33 -7.03 -8.32
N PHE A 119 22.02 -6.64 -7.07
CA PHE A 119 23.00 -6.00 -6.18
C PHE A 119 24.11 -6.96 -5.76
N TYR A 120 23.79 -8.26 -5.61
CA TYR A 120 24.78 -9.29 -5.25
C TYR A 120 25.59 -9.82 -6.44
N MET A 121 25.24 -9.47 -7.67
CA MET A 121 26.03 -9.83 -8.86
C MET A 121 27.44 -9.22 -8.87
N GLN A 122 27.73 -8.25 -8.03
CA GLN A 122 29.07 -7.71 -7.83
C GLN A 122 30.01 -8.70 -7.10
N SER A 123 29.48 -9.72 -6.41
CA SER A 123 30.24 -10.76 -5.70
C SER A 123 29.66 -12.16 -5.95
N PRO A 124 29.67 -12.67 -7.19
CA PRO A 124 28.98 -13.92 -7.55
C PRO A 124 29.54 -15.14 -6.83
N THR A 125 30.84 -15.12 -6.48
CA THR A 125 31.48 -16.22 -5.74
C THR A 125 30.92 -16.37 -4.32
N ALA A 126 30.57 -15.30 -3.65
CA ALA A 126 29.98 -15.34 -2.31
C ALA A 126 28.54 -15.91 -2.34
N ALA A 127 27.75 -15.56 -3.36
CA ALA A 127 26.40 -16.09 -3.55
C ALA A 127 26.42 -17.60 -3.83
N LEU A 128 27.41 -18.09 -4.60
CA LEU A 128 27.57 -19.51 -4.90
C LEU A 128 28.14 -20.32 -3.71
N ALA A 129 28.89 -19.71 -2.81
CA ALA A 129 29.51 -20.42 -1.69
C ALA A 129 28.54 -20.93 -0.63
N SER A 130 27.26 -20.46 -0.65
CA SER A 130 26.25 -20.78 0.37
C SER A 130 25.49 -22.08 0.10
N GLY A 131 25.60 -22.68 -1.10
CA GLY A 131 24.86 -23.90 -1.50
C GLY A 131 25.63 -25.18 -1.21
N THR A 132 24.90 -26.27 -0.93
CA THR A 132 25.46 -27.62 -0.84
C THR A 132 25.51 -28.28 -2.22
N THR A 133 26.33 -29.36 -2.37
CA THR A 133 26.37 -30.13 -3.61
C THR A 133 24.99 -30.69 -4.01
N SER A 134 24.18 -31.10 -3.04
CA SER A 134 22.81 -31.57 -3.28
C SER A 134 21.91 -30.44 -3.83
N ASP A 135 22.05 -29.22 -3.33
CA ASP A 135 21.25 -28.09 -3.81
C ASP A 135 21.57 -27.79 -5.28
N TYR A 136 22.84 -27.79 -5.66
CA TYR A 136 23.25 -27.59 -7.05
C TYR A 136 22.71 -28.69 -7.98
N LEU A 137 22.67 -29.95 -7.52
CA LEU A 137 22.13 -31.04 -8.31
C LEU A 137 20.63 -30.93 -8.48
N ILE A 138 19.90 -30.65 -7.39
CA ILE A 138 18.43 -30.54 -7.41
C ILE A 138 17.99 -29.34 -8.24
N TYR A 139 18.47 -28.14 -7.91
CA TYR A 139 18.06 -26.92 -8.60
C TYR A 139 18.60 -26.83 -10.01
N GLY A 140 19.85 -27.30 -10.25
CA GLY A 140 20.43 -27.34 -11.59
C GLY A 140 19.71 -28.30 -12.50
N SER A 141 19.36 -29.52 -12.04
CA SER A 141 18.55 -30.46 -12.82
C SER A 141 17.14 -29.93 -13.07
N THR A 142 16.52 -29.29 -12.08
CA THR A 142 15.20 -28.68 -12.21
C THR A 142 15.23 -27.58 -13.29
N LEU A 143 16.25 -26.71 -13.29
CA LEU A 143 16.42 -25.68 -14.30
C LEU A 143 16.55 -26.26 -15.72
N VAL A 144 17.41 -27.26 -15.89
CA VAL A 144 17.61 -27.91 -17.20
C VAL A 144 16.33 -28.56 -17.70
N LEU A 145 15.65 -29.33 -16.85
CA LEU A 145 14.41 -30.04 -17.21
C LEU A 145 13.27 -29.07 -17.53
N LEU A 146 13.09 -28.04 -16.71
CA LEU A 146 12.04 -27.03 -16.91
C LEU A 146 12.28 -26.25 -18.21
N THR A 147 13.52 -25.78 -18.41
CA THR A 147 13.91 -25.04 -19.62
C THR A 147 13.72 -25.89 -20.87
N ALA A 148 14.21 -27.14 -20.86
CA ALA A 148 14.05 -28.04 -21.99
C ALA A 148 12.56 -28.32 -22.28
N SER A 149 11.76 -28.52 -21.23
CA SER A 149 10.31 -28.76 -21.36
C SER A 149 9.59 -27.58 -21.98
N PHE A 150 9.87 -26.34 -21.51
CA PHE A 150 9.24 -25.13 -22.05
C PHE A 150 9.66 -24.86 -23.49
N ILE A 151 10.95 -25.00 -23.82
CA ILE A 151 11.45 -24.85 -25.20
C ILE A 151 10.81 -25.88 -26.12
N CYS A 152 10.82 -27.17 -25.74
CA CYS A 152 10.23 -28.22 -26.56
C CYS A 152 8.73 -28.03 -26.76
N ALA A 153 7.99 -27.63 -25.71
CA ALA A 153 6.57 -27.35 -25.78
C ALA A 153 6.29 -26.15 -26.69
N PHE A 154 7.07 -25.05 -26.56
CA PHE A 154 6.91 -23.87 -27.41
C PHE A 154 7.17 -24.17 -28.89
N ILE A 155 8.25 -24.91 -29.19
CA ILE A 155 8.56 -25.29 -30.58
C ILE A 155 7.46 -26.19 -31.16
N ARG A 156 6.94 -27.14 -30.38
CA ARG A 156 5.81 -27.97 -30.82
C ARG A 156 4.57 -27.14 -31.08
N LEU A 157 4.23 -26.23 -30.15
CA LEU A 157 3.12 -25.30 -30.31
C LEU A 157 3.26 -24.45 -31.57
N LEU A 158 4.43 -23.83 -31.78
CA LEU A 158 4.71 -23.02 -32.97
C LEU A 158 4.49 -23.82 -34.25
N ASN A 159 4.98 -25.07 -34.32
CA ASN A 159 4.80 -25.97 -35.47
C ASN A 159 3.32 -26.34 -35.70
N VAL A 160 2.55 -26.58 -34.62
CA VAL A 160 1.10 -26.86 -34.70
C VAL A 160 0.36 -25.63 -35.25
N VAL A 161 0.59 -24.46 -34.67
CA VAL A 161 -0.05 -23.22 -35.08
C VAL A 161 0.32 -22.86 -36.52
N TYR A 162 1.58 -23.08 -36.90
CA TYR A 162 2.02 -22.90 -38.29
C TYR A 162 1.21 -23.77 -39.25
N LYS A 163 0.99 -25.06 -38.92
CA LYS A 163 0.16 -25.96 -39.75
C LYS A 163 -1.30 -25.54 -39.80
N ILE A 164 -1.87 -25.08 -38.70
CA ILE A 164 -3.24 -24.57 -38.61
C ILE A 164 -3.39 -23.36 -39.54
N VAL A 165 -2.50 -22.37 -39.43
CA VAL A 165 -2.51 -21.15 -40.20
C VAL A 165 -2.27 -21.40 -41.71
N GLN A 166 -1.52 -22.43 -42.08
CA GLN A 166 -1.35 -22.82 -43.47
C GLN A 166 -2.56 -23.55 -44.07
N LYS A 167 -3.26 -24.37 -43.28
CA LYS A 167 -4.47 -25.10 -43.74
C LYS A 167 -5.69 -24.19 -43.86
N GLU A 168 -5.72 -23.12 -43.08
CA GLU A 168 -6.80 -22.15 -43.14
C GLU A 168 -6.61 -21.20 -44.33
N THR A 169 -7.07 -21.62 -45.49
CA THR A 169 -7.68 -20.73 -46.51
C THR A 169 -8.96 -20.10 -45.92
N VAL A 170 -8.91 -19.76 -44.64
CA VAL A 170 -10.05 -19.34 -43.83
C VAL A 170 -10.35 -17.90 -44.10
N CYS A 171 -11.56 -17.68 -44.56
CA CYS A 171 -12.29 -16.42 -44.56
C CYS A 171 -11.40 -15.18 -44.73
N ARG A 172 -10.90 -14.94 -45.94
CA ARG A 172 -10.52 -13.60 -46.35
C ARG A 172 -11.80 -12.79 -46.27
N PHE A 173 -11.95 -12.02 -45.20
CA PHE A 173 -12.89 -10.92 -45.24
C PHE A 173 -12.46 -10.00 -46.38
N ASP A 174 -13.31 -9.82 -47.35
CA ASP A 174 -13.04 -8.97 -48.51
C ASP A 174 -13.03 -7.50 -48.06
N GLY A 175 -11.90 -7.06 -47.51
CA GLY A 175 -11.66 -5.70 -47.08
C GLY A 175 -10.40 -5.58 -46.22
N VAL A 176 -9.50 -4.68 -46.57
CA VAL A 176 -8.25 -4.43 -45.82
C VAL A 176 -8.55 -4.05 -44.34
N GLY A 177 -9.63 -3.28 -44.12
CA GLY A 177 -10.04 -2.85 -42.78
C GLY A 177 -10.49 -3.99 -41.87
N LEU A 178 -11.26 -4.96 -42.36
CA LEU A 178 -11.76 -6.09 -41.56
C LEU A 178 -10.66 -7.03 -41.12
N ASN A 179 -9.54 -7.13 -41.81
CA ASN A 179 -8.38 -7.94 -41.41
C ASN A 179 -7.54 -7.30 -40.33
N LEU A 180 -7.71 -6.00 -40.04
CA LEU A 180 -7.02 -5.29 -38.93
C LEU A 180 -7.74 -5.46 -37.58
N ILE A 181 -9.05 -5.67 -37.59
CA ILE A 181 -9.87 -5.74 -36.36
C ILE A 181 -9.35 -6.77 -35.37
N PRO A 182 -9.06 -8.06 -35.71
CA PRO A 182 -8.56 -9.02 -34.75
C PRO A 182 -7.24 -8.60 -34.09
N MET A 183 -6.38 -7.90 -34.83
CA MET A 183 -5.11 -7.41 -34.28
C MET A 183 -5.33 -6.24 -33.33
N LEU A 184 -6.21 -5.31 -33.66
CA LEU A 184 -6.56 -4.18 -32.78
C LEU A 184 -7.24 -4.67 -31.50
N VAL A 185 -8.13 -5.65 -31.61
CA VAL A 185 -8.77 -6.29 -30.45
C VAL A 185 -7.71 -6.97 -29.58
N PHE A 186 -6.77 -7.71 -30.17
CA PHE A 186 -5.71 -8.37 -29.42
C PHE A 186 -4.82 -7.34 -28.71
N ILE A 187 -4.43 -6.24 -29.36
CA ILE A 187 -3.66 -5.15 -28.76
C ILE A 187 -4.43 -4.54 -27.59
N GLY A 188 -5.71 -4.23 -27.78
CA GLY A 188 -6.56 -3.66 -26.73
C GLY A 188 -6.69 -4.59 -25.52
N LEU A 189 -6.94 -5.89 -25.73
CA LEU A 189 -7.01 -6.88 -24.65
C LEU A 189 -5.67 -7.07 -23.94
N THR A 190 -4.57 -7.07 -24.70
CA THR A 190 -3.22 -7.15 -24.12
C THR A 190 -2.91 -5.94 -23.25
N PHE A 191 -3.26 -4.73 -23.72
CA PHE A 191 -3.12 -3.50 -22.94
C PHE A 191 -3.94 -3.56 -21.63
N LEU A 192 -5.19 -4.00 -21.71
CA LEU A 192 -6.04 -4.15 -20.51
C LEU A 192 -5.48 -5.19 -19.54
N ALA A 193 -4.92 -6.29 -20.05
CA ALA A 193 -4.28 -7.31 -19.24
C ALA A 193 -3.03 -6.76 -18.51
N ILE A 194 -2.14 -6.06 -19.25
CA ILE A 194 -0.95 -5.40 -18.66
C ILE A 194 -1.36 -4.43 -17.56
N ARG A 195 -2.38 -3.60 -17.84
CA ARG A 195 -2.89 -2.61 -16.90
C ARG A 195 -3.57 -3.26 -15.68
N GLY A 196 -4.06 -4.49 -15.79
CA GLY A 196 -4.82 -5.19 -14.75
C GLY A 196 -6.33 -4.89 -14.78
N GLY A 197 -6.87 -4.37 -15.88
CA GLY A 197 -8.30 -4.10 -16.07
C GLY A 197 -8.63 -2.62 -16.32
N VAL A 198 -9.90 -2.27 -16.09
CA VAL A 198 -10.47 -0.94 -16.38
C VAL A 198 -10.59 -0.04 -15.13
N GLY A 199 -10.25 -0.52 -13.96
CA GLY A 199 -10.31 0.22 -12.70
C GLY A 199 -9.36 1.43 -12.65
N VAL A 200 -9.41 2.22 -11.58
CA VAL A 200 -8.51 3.38 -11.37
C VAL A 200 -7.06 2.91 -11.23
N SER A 201 -6.85 1.83 -10.47
CA SER A 201 -5.52 1.29 -10.17
C SER A 201 -4.96 0.45 -11.31
N THR A 202 -3.65 0.54 -11.50
CA THR A 202 -2.89 -0.38 -12.36
C THR A 202 -2.48 -1.64 -11.58
N MET A 203 -2.02 -2.67 -12.31
CA MET A 203 -1.48 -3.87 -11.68
C MET A 203 -0.31 -3.53 -10.74
N ASN A 204 -0.34 -4.07 -9.54
CA ASN A 204 0.71 -3.94 -8.52
C ASN A 204 0.73 -5.19 -7.63
N PRO A 205 1.80 -5.44 -6.83
CA PRO A 205 1.90 -6.66 -6.00
C PRO A 205 0.76 -6.78 -4.98
N GLY A 206 0.33 -5.68 -4.40
CA GLY A 206 -0.73 -5.67 -3.40
C GLY A 206 -2.07 -6.17 -3.89
N ARG A 207 -2.33 -6.10 -5.18
CA ARG A 207 -3.61 -6.49 -5.78
C ARG A 207 -3.91 -7.99 -5.66
N VAL A 208 -2.88 -8.82 -5.55
CA VAL A 208 -3.04 -10.28 -5.44
C VAL A 208 -3.04 -10.76 -3.98
N TYR A 209 -2.87 -9.85 -3.00
CA TYR A 209 -2.92 -10.17 -1.59
C TYR A 209 -4.36 -10.38 -1.13
N PHE A 210 -4.58 -11.46 -0.35
CA PHE A 210 -5.92 -11.88 0.09
C PHE A 210 -5.93 -12.57 1.46
N SER A 211 -4.76 -12.90 2.02
CA SER A 211 -4.59 -13.68 3.26
C SER A 211 -3.74 -12.89 4.26
N ASP A 212 -4.04 -13.02 5.55
CA ASP A 212 -3.18 -12.53 6.64
C ASP A 212 -1.89 -13.36 6.77
N ASP A 213 -1.86 -14.59 6.22
CA ASP A 213 -0.64 -15.34 6.05
C ASP A 213 0.14 -14.91 4.81
N VAL A 214 1.30 -14.30 5.03
CA VAL A 214 2.20 -13.79 3.99
C VAL A 214 2.53 -14.83 2.94
N TYR A 215 2.71 -16.11 3.34
CA TYR A 215 3.09 -17.18 2.42
C TYR A 215 2.08 -17.35 1.28
N PHE A 216 0.78 -17.34 1.57
CA PHE A 216 -0.26 -17.49 0.54
C PHE A 216 -0.34 -16.29 -0.39
N ASN A 217 -0.07 -15.10 0.12
CA ASN A 217 0.06 -13.90 -0.71
C ASN A 217 1.28 -14.00 -1.64
N HIS A 218 2.41 -14.47 -1.14
CA HIS A 218 3.59 -14.74 -1.94
C HIS A 218 3.33 -15.80 -3.00
N LEU A 219 2.62 -16.89 -2.67
CA LEU A 219 2.24 -17.92 -3.63
C LEU A 219 1.40 -17.36 -4.78
N ALA A 220 0.60 -16.31 -4.54
CA ALA A 220 -0.19 -15.63 -5.57
C ALA A 220 0.66 -14.72 -6.48
N VAL A 221 1.77 -14.15 -5.99
CA VAL A 221 2.65 -13.25 -6.76
C VAL A 221 3.37 -14.01 -7.88
N ASN A 222 3.39 -13.44 -9.10
CA ASN A 222 4.20 -13.96 -10.21
C ASN A 222 5.63 -13.41 -10.11
N PRO A 223 6.68 -14.26 -10.02
CA PRO A 223 8.07 -13.82 -9.83
C PRO A 223 8.60 -13.01 -11.02
N ASN A 224 8.21 -13.34 -12.24
CA ASN A 224 8.62 -12.61 -13.44
C ASN A 224 8.06 -11.19 -13.43
N TRP A 225 6.78 -11.04 -13.03
CA TRP A 225 6.15 -9.74 -12.91
C TRP A 225 6.78 -8.90 -11.80
N ASN A 226 7.00 -9.50 -10.64
CA ASN A 226 7.57 -8.83 -9.48
C ASN A 226 8.99 -8.33 -9.75
N LEU A 227 9.79 -9.14 -10.45
CA LEU A 227 11.12 -8.75 -10.89
C LEU A 227 11.08 -7.53 -11.82
N ILE A 228 10.25 -7.53 -12.87
CA ILE A 228 10.12 -6.41 -13.80
C ILE A 228 9.69 -5.13 -13.05
N TYR A 229 8.75 -5.26 -12.14
CA TYR A 229 8.22 -4.14 -11.36
C TYR A 229 9.27 -3.55 -10.41
N SER A 230 10.09 -4.39 -9.79
CA SER A 230 11.09 -3.97 -8.80
C SER A 230 12.33 -3.33 -9.42
N ILE A 231 12.73 -3.71 -10.63
CA ILE A 231 13.86 -3.07 -11.35
C ILE A 231 13.66 -1.55 -11.50
N GLN A 232 12.41 -1.09 -11.60
CA GLN A 232 12.09 0.33 -11.73
C GLN A 232 12.12 1.09 -10.39
N LYS A 233 12.35 0.39 -9.25
CA LYS A 233 12.20 0.92 -7.89
C LYS A 233 13.44 0.73 -7.02
N THR A 234 14.62 0.67 -7.60
CA THR A 234 15.86 0.68 -6.82
C THR A 234 16.09 2.07 -6.24
N ASP A 235 15.76 2.22 -4.97
CA ASP A 235 15.96 3.47 -4.23
C ASP A 235 17.35 3.46 -3.60
N ASP A 236 18.20 4.40 -3.98
CA ASP A 236 19.44 4.73 -3.27
C ASP A 236 19.12 5.78 -2.20
N PHE A 237 19.22 5.38 -0.94
CA PHE A 237 18.95 6.26 0.19
C PHE A 237 20.20 6.93 0.77
N SER A 238 21.38 6.69 0.20
CA SER A 238 22.66 7.29 0.67
C SER A 238 22.62 8.81 0.75
N GLY A 239 21.83 9.44 -0.13
CA GLY A 239 21.59 10.89 -0.13
C GLY A 239 20.92 11.44 1.13
N TYR A 240 20.29 10.59 1.97
CA TYR A 240 19.62 10.98 3.21
C TYR A 240 20.52 10.82 4.45
N TYR A 241 21.70 10.22 4.31
CA TYR A 241 22.66 10.04 5.39
C TYR A 241 23.56 11.27 5.47
N ARG A 242 23.33 12.11 6.48
CA ARG A 242 23.99 13.41 6.65
C ARG A 242 24.87 13.49 7.90
N LEU A 243 24.79 12.49 8.75
CA LEU A 243 25.56 12.35 9.99
C LEU A 243 26.34 11.02 9.94
N SER A 244 27.37 10.89 10.75
CA SER A 244 27.97 9.57 10.98
C SER A 244 26.94 8.64 11.63
N ASP A 245 27.15 7.33 11.52
CA ASP A 245 26.22 6.34 12.05
C ASP A 245 26.11 6.44 13.57
N GLU A 246 27.23 6.57 14.25
CA GLU A 246 27.31 6.72 15.69
C GLU A 246 26.64 8.02 16.16
N GLU A 247 26.90 9.11 15.49
CA GLU A 247 26.34 10.41 15.85
C GLU A 247 24.82 10.44 15.66
N SER A 248 24.32 9.92 14.54
CA SER A 248 22.89 9.85 14.27
C SER A 248 22.16 8.97 15.29
N GLN A 249 22.72 7.80 15.62
CA GLN A 249 22.13 6.89 16.60
C GLN A 249 22.12 7.51 17.99
N HIS A 250 23.21 8.14 18.41
CA HIS A 250 23.32 8.81 19.71
C HIS A 250 22.27 9.92 19.88
N ILE A 251 22.14 10.81 18.88
CA ILE A 251 21.14 11.89 18.93
C ILE A 251 19.72 11.33 18.97
N TYR A 252 19.42 10.29 18.19
CA TYR A 252 18.10 9.67 18.20
C TYR A 252 17.77 9.06 19.58
N GLU A 253 18.69 8.31 20.16
CA GLU A 253 18.49 7.64 21.45
C GLU A 253 18.34 8.63 22.61
N GLU A 254 19.11 9.72 22.62
CA GLU A 254 19.05 10.70 23.70
C GLU A 254 17.84 11.65 23.62
N SER A 255 17.43 12.03 22.41
CA SER A 255 16.52 13.17 22.25
C SER A 255 15.17 12.84 21.61
N LEU A 256 15.08 11.73 20.87
CA LEU A 256 13.94 11.48 20.00
C LEU A 256 13.30 10.11 20.22
N ALA A 257 14.03 9.15 20.80
CA ALA A 257 13.50 7.83 21.02
C ALA A 257 12.34 7.85 22.03
N PRO A 258 11.26 7.09 21.77
CA PRO A 258 10.18 6.92 22.75
C PRO A 258 10.72 6.36 24.08
N SER A 259 10.15 6.82 25.19
CA SER A 259 10.45 6.22 26.50
C SER A 259 10.07 4.74 26.50
N ARG A 260 10.95 3.90 27.02
CA ARG A 260 10.72 2.47 27.23
C ARG A 260 10.45 2.12 28.69
N GLU A 261 10.40 3.12 29.57
CA GLU A 261 10.06 2.89 30.97
C GLU A 261 8.59 2.49 31.10
N PRO A 262 8.26 1.54 31.99
CA PRO A 262 6.87 1.18 32.23
C PRO A 262 6.09 2.42 32.67
N ARG A 263 5.03 2.76 31.96
CA ARG A 263 4.12 3.85 32.34
C ARG A 263 3.60 3.59 33.76
N VAL A 264 3.83 4.53 34.66
CA VAL A 264 3.07 4.59 35.90
C VAL A 264 1.66 5.03 35.52
N ALA A 265 0.70 4.13 35.65
CA ALA A 265 -0.69 4.37 35.26
C ALA A 265 -1.25 5.58 36.05
N THR A 266 -1.12 6.75 35.46
CA THR A 266 -1.89 7.92 35.87
C THR A 266 -3.25 7.82 35.18
N ASP A 267 -4.29 8.32 35.81
CA ASP A 267 -5.70 8.36 35.45
C ASP A 267 -6.03 7.94 34.00
N THR A 268 -6.77 6.84 33.82
CA THR A 268 -7.23 6.45 32.48
C THR A 268 -8.22 7.50 31.99
N LEU A 269 -8.09 7.88 30.71
CA LEU A 269 -8.98 8.83 30.06
C LEU A 269 -10.32 8.19 29.67
N LEU A 270 -10.47 6.89 29.89
CA LEU A 270 -11.58 6.07 29.44
C LEU A 270 -12.42 5.60 30.64
N ASN A 271 -13.76 5.59 30.45
CA ASN A 271 -14.73 5.09 31.43
C ASN A 271 -14.72 3.56 31.52
N THR A 272 -14.41 2.90 30.41
CA THR A 272 -14.47 1.45 30.25
C THR A 272 -13.16 0.93 29.67
N THR A 273 -12.78 -0.31 30.05
CA THR A 273 -11.57 -0.98 29.55
C THR A 273 -11.87 -2.47 29.42
N PRO A 274 -11.78 -3.06 28.22
CA PRO A 274 -11.49 -2.44 26.93
C PRO A 274 -12.76 -1.84 26.25
N PRO A 275 -12.72 -0.61 25.74
CA PRO A 275 -13.80 -0.06 24.91
C PRO A 275 -13.73 -0.62 23.50
N ASN A 276 -14.83 -0.51 22.75
CA ASN A 276 -14.79 -0.58 21.30
C ASN A 276 -14.01 0.63 20.75
N VAL A 277 -13.37 0.50 19.59
CA VAL A 277 -12.63 1.60 18.98
C VAL A 277 -13.13 1.83 17.56
N LEU A 278 -13.58 3.06 17.29
CA LEU A 278 -13.95 3.55 15.97
C LEU A 278 -12.95 4.62 15.53
N LEU A 279 -12.16 4.34 14.50
CA LEU A 279 -11.16 5.24 13.93
C LEU A 279 -11.68 5.85 12.64
N CYS A 280 -12.02 7.14 12.67
CA CYS A 280 -12.46 7.91 11.52
C CYS A 280 -11.27 8.69 10.93
N ILE A 281 -10.76 8.23 9.79
CA ILE A 281 -9.69 8.90 9.05
C ILE A 281 -10.34 9.76 7.97
N MET A 282 -10.19 11.08 8.08
CA MET A 282 -10.85 12.04 7.20
C MET A 282 -9.86 12.53 6.13
N GLU A 283 -10.18 12.27 4.88
CA GLU A 283 -9.36 12.66 3.73
C GLU A 283 -9.07 14.17 3.73
N SER A 284 -7.80 14.56 3.73
CA SER A 284 -7.35 15.94 3.52
C SER A 284 -7.89 17.01 4.50
N PHE A 285 -8.34 16.65 5.71
CA PHE A 285 -8.88 17.60 6.70
C PHE A 285 -7.77 18.43 7.35
N GLY A 286 -7.25 19.43 6.61
CA GLY A 286 -6.19 20.31 7.07
C GLY A 286 -6.60 21.21 8.24
N GLY A 287 -5.65 21.52 9.12
CA GLY A 287 -5.90 22.39 10.28
C GLY A 287 -6.26 23.83 9.88
N THR A 288 -5.84 24.30 8.71
CA THR A 288 -6.23 25.61 8.18
C THR A 288 -7.72 25.70 7.81
N ALA A 289 -8.40 24.55 7.67
CA ALA A 289 -9.85 24.46 7.45
C ALA A 289 -10.63 24.18 8.75
N CYS A 290 -9.96 24.07 9.92
CA CYS A 290 -10.57 23.69 11.18
C CYS A 290 -10.44 24.79 12.24
N LYS A 291 -11.56 25.18 12.83
CA LYS A 291 -11.60 26.20 13.90
C LYS A 291 -10.82 25.78 15.17
N LEU A 292 -10.80 24.48 15.51
CA LEU A 292 -10.07 23.96 16.68
C LEU A 292 -8.55 24.24 16.59
N THR A 293 -8.01 24.34 15.38
CA THR A 293 -6.61 24.62 15.12
C THR A 293 -6.34 26.07 14.70
N GLY A 294 -7.35 26.94 14.84
CA GLY A 294 -7.25 28.35 14.48
C GLY A 294 -7.48 28.66 12.99
N GLY A 295 -7.97 27.70 12.22
CA GLY A 295 -8.33 27.87 10.80
C GLY A 295 -9.78 28.31 10.58
N VAL A 296 -10.26 28.16 9.33
CA VAL A 296 -11.64 28.48 8.92
C VAL A 296 -12.60 27.48 9.54
N ASP A 297 -13.85 27.87 9.77
CA ASP A 297 -14.88 26.99 10.33
C ASP A 297 -15.54 26.13 9.24
N ALA A 298 -14.77 25.21 8.64
CA ALA A 298 -15.29 24.27 7.65
C ALA A 298 -15.64 22.89 8.23
N MET A 299 -15.43 22.68 9.55
CA MET A 299 -15.67 21.41 10.24
C MET A 299 -16.54 21.60 11.51
N PRO A 300 -17.76 22.17 11.39
CA PRO A 300 -18.59 22.46 12.56
C PRO A 300 -19.04 21.19 13.32
N ASN A 301 -19.22 20.05 12.63
CA ASN A 301 -19.60 18.81 13.30
C ASN A 301 -18.44 18.20 14.09
N LEU A 302 -17.22 18.20 13.55
CA LEU A 302 -16.03 17.82 14.29
C LEU A 302 -15.87 18.69 15.54
N CYS A 303 -16.03 20.01 15.42
CA CYS A 303 -15.97 20.94 16.55
C CYS A 303 -17.03 20.62 17.62
N ARG A 304 -18.25 20.30 17.21
CA ARG A 304 -19.34 19.90 18.12
C ARG A 304 -19.00 18.66 18.95
N TYR A 305 -18.44 17.62 18.31
CA TYR A 305 -18.03 16.40 19.02
C TYR A 305 -16.77 16.59 19.86
N ALA A 306 -16.00 17.63 19.62
CA ALA A 306 -14.84 18.01 20.43
C ALA A 306 -15.21 18.66 21.77
N GLU A 307 -16.41 19.25 21.90
CA GLU A 307 -16.85 19.96 23.11
C GLU A 307 -16.81 19.07 24.37
N ASP A 308 -17.22 17.81 24.25
CA ASP A 308 -17.20 16.83 25.34
C ASP A 308 -16.00 15.87 25.23
N GLY A 309 -15.16 16.02 24.21
CA GLY A 309 -14.05 15.10 23.86
C GLY A 309 -12.69 15.53 24.36
N ILE A 310 -11.68 14.76 23.99
CA ILE A 310 -10.27 15.07 24.19
C ILE A 310 -9.74 15.68 22.90
N VAL A 311 -9.23 16.91 22.96
CA VAL A 311 -8.71 17.67 21.81
C VAL A 311 -7.20 17.75 21.90
N PHE A 312 -6.50 17.30 20.83
CA PHE A 312 -5.07 17.44 20.72
C PHE A 312 -4.74 18.73 19.97
N ASN A 313 -4.32 19.76 20.71
CA ASN A 313 -4.18 21.13 20.19
C ASN A 313 -2.96 21.31 19.28
N ARG A 314 -1.85 20.60 19.57
CA ARG A 314 -0.60 20.66 18.80
C ARG A 314 -0.30 19.31 18.14
N PHE A 315 -1.21 18.87 17.25
CA PHE A 315 -1.11 17.60 16.55
C PHE A 315 -0.78 17.81 15.07
N TYR A 316 0.11 16.99 14.52
CA TYR A 316 0.66 17.19 13.19
C TYR A 316 0.58 15.93 12.31
N ALA A 317 0.32 16.12 11.02
CA ALA A 317 0.49 15.10 10.00
C ALA A 317 1.98 14.87 9.73
N ASN A 318 2.38 13.62 9.55
CA ASN A 318 3.77 13.30 9.22
C ASN A 318 4.06 13.37 7.70
N SER A 319 3.05 13.58 6.86
CA SER A 319 3.21 13.72 5.42
C SER A 319 1.97 14.36 4.77
N PHE A 320 1.91 14.34 3.43
CA PHE A 320 0.97 15.09 2.61
C PHE A 320 0.21 14.22 1.58
N ARG A 321 0.17 12.88 1.78
CA ARG A 321 -0.55 11.93 0.92
C ARG A 321 -1.11 10.78 1.74
N THR A 322 -2.25 10.25 1.32
CA THR A 322 -2.98 9.16 1.96
C THR A 322 -2.12 7.91 2.19
N ASP A 323 -1.31 7.48 1.21
CA ASP A 323 -0.46 6.29 1.32
C ASP A 323 0.62 6.41 2.41
N ARG A 324 1.07 7.63 2.70
CA ARG A 324 2.00 7.91 3.80
C ARG A 324 1.25 8.13 5.12
N GLY A 325 0.13 8.86 5.07
CA GLY A 325 -0.71 9.10 6.24
C GLY A 325 -1.25 7.81 6.87
N LEU A 326 -1.74 6.89 6.06
CA LEU A 326 -2.19 5.58 6.56
C LEU A 326 -1.05 4.77 7.19
N ALA A 327 0.17 4.82 6.62
CA ALA A 327 1.33 4.19 7.23
C ALA A 327 1.69 4.84 8.58
N CYS A 328 1.59 6.16 8.68
CA CYS A 328 1.82 6.89 9.93
C CYS A 328 0.76 6.57 11.00
N ILE A 329 -0.51 6.52 10.62
CA ILE A 329 -1.62 6.26 11.54
C ILE A 329 -1.69 4.79 11.97
N LEU A 330 -1.66 3.86 11.00
CA LEU A 330 -1.94 2.45 11.25
C LEU A 330 -0.67 1.63 11.58
N ALA A 331 0.52 2.09 11.18
CA ALA A 331 1.78 1.41 11.50
C ALA A 331 2.72 2.25 12.37
N SER A 332 2.33 3.49 12.70
CA SER A 332 3.22 4.46 13.37
C SER A 332 4.59 4.57 12.71
N TYR A 333 4.63 4.36 11.39
CA TYR A 333 5.84 4.42 10.59
C TYR A 333 5.95 5.79 9.92
N PRO A 334 7.04 6.54 10.16
CA PRO A 334 7.13 7.92 9.72
C PRO A 334 7.03 8.08 8.21
N GLY A 335 6.46 9.20 7.76
CA GLY A 335 6.51 9.60 6.37
C GLY A 335 7.95 9.81 5.90
N MET A 336 8.27 9.32 4.71
CA MET A 336 9.60 9.46 4.11
C MET A 336 9.57 10.43 2.92
N PRO A 337 10.63 11.21 2.70
CA PRO A 337 10.72 12.19 1.61
C PRO A 337 10.42 11.63 0.21
N THR A 338 10.88 10.43 -0.13
CA THR A 338 10.79 9.88 -1.49
C THR A 338 9.86 8.71 -1.66
N THR A 339 9.64 7.93 -0.61
CA THR A 339 8.87 6.68 -0.69
C THR A 339 7.81 6.60 0.39
N SER A 340 7.06 5.51 0.40
CA SER A 340 6.06 5.19 1.42
C SER A 340 6.16 3.72 1.78
N LEU A 341 6.08 3.39 3.07
CA LEU A 341 6.04 2.02 3.55
C LEU A 341 4.97 1.19 2.83
N MET A 342 3.79 1.77 2.59
CA MET A 342 2.67 1.08 1.95
C MET A 342 2.98 0.66 0.51
N LYS A 343 3.85 1.39 -0.20
CA LYS A 343 4.22 1.07 -1.60
C LYS A 343 5.23 -0.06 -1.73
N VAL A 344 5.93 -0.42 -0.64
CA VAL A 344 6.99 -1.43 -0.66
C VAL A 344 6.54 -2.64 0.17
N THR A 345 5.80 -3.52 -0.47
CA THR A 345 5.03 -4.59 0.18
C THR A 345 5.92 -5.56 0.96
N ASN A 346 7.10 -5.94 0.44
CA ASN A 346 8.05 -6.83 1.11
C ASN A 346 8.63 -6.23 2.41
N LYS A 347 8.72 -4.91 2.52
CA LYS A 347 9.13 -4.22 3.75
C LYS A 347 7.95 -3.97 4.69
N SER A 348 6.82 -3.57 4.12
CA SER A 348 5.59 -3.29 4.87
C SER A 348 5.09 -4.51 5.67
N GLN A 349 5.27 -5.72 5.15
CA GLN A 349 4.87 -6.95 5.84
C GLN A 349 5.64 -7.20 7.14
N ASN A 350 6.86 -6.68 7.26
CA ASN A 350 7.74 -6.84 8.41
C ASN A 350 7.54 -5.77 9.50
N VAL A 351 6.57 -4.86 9.30
CA VAL A 351 6.25 -3.79 10.26
C VAL A 351 4.95 -4.13 10.98
N LYS A 352 4.98 -4.12 12.32
CA LYS A 352 3.80 -4.26 13.17
C LYS A 352 2.86 -3.08 12.93
N LYS A 353 1.56 -3.36 12.86
CA LYS A 353 0.53 -2.34 12.65
C LYS A 353 -0.46 -2.32 13.81
N LEU A 354 -1.07 -1.19 14.09
CA LEU A 354 -2.05 -1.02 15.16
C LEU A 354 -3.18 -2.07 15.11
N PRO A 355 -3.79 -2.36 13.95
CA PRO A 355 -4.80 -3.42 13.90
C PRO A 355 -4.25 -4.81 14.26
N ASN A 356 -2.96 -5.13 13.95
CA ASN A 356 -2.36 -6.40 14.38
C ASN A 356 -2.30 -6.50 15.91
N ALA A 357 -1.82 -5.43 16.57
CA ALA A 357 -1.74 -5.40 18.04
C ALA A 357 -3.13 -5.50 18.69
N LEU A 358 -4.14 -4.84 18.11
CA LEU A 358 -5.53 -4.93 18.59
C LEU A 358 -6.14 -6.32 18.34
N LYS A 359 -5.87 -6.95 17.19
CA LYS A 359 -6.29 -8.33 16.92
C LYS A 359 -5.69 -9.33 17.92
N GLU A 360 -4.41 -9.19 18.24
CA GLU A 360 -3.74 -9.99 19.27
C GLU A 360 -4.36 -9.79 20.66
N ALA A 361 -4.89 -8.59 20.93
CA ALA A 361 -5.63 -8.27 22.15
C ALA A 361 -7.11 -8.70 22.12
N GLY A 362 -7.56 -9.38 21.03
CA GLY A 362 -8.90 -9.94 20.90
C GLY A 362 -9.92 -9.06 20.18
N TYR A 363 -9.49 -7.91 19.62
CA TYR A 363 -10.39 -7.06 18.81
C TYR A 363 -10.68 -7.70 17.45
N LYS A 364 -11.90 -7.46 16.94
CA LYS A 364 -12.31 -7.81 15.57
C LYS A 364 -12.16 -6.59 14.67
N ASN A 365 -11.30 -6.69 13.67
CA ASN A 365 -10.90 -5.57 12.85
C ASN A 365 -11.72 -5.46 11.55
N SER A 366 -12.27 -4.29 11.27
CA SER A 366 -12.96 -3.98 10.02
C SER A 366 -12.50 -2.64 9.43
N PHE A 367 -12.47 -2.56 8.10
CA PHE A 367 -12.07 -1.37 7.37
C PHE A 367 -13.14 -1.01 6.33
N TYR A 368 -13.51 0.26 6.26
CA TYR A 368 -14.53 0.79 5.35
C TYR A 368 -13.96 1.94 4.52
N TYR A 369 -14.05 1.82 3.21
CA TYR A 369 -13.57 2.82 2.26
C TYR A 369 -14.45 2.83 1.01
N GLY A 370 -14.83 4.02 0.51
CA GLY A 370 -15.65 4.14 -0.70
C GLY A 370 -14.91 3.92 -2.02
N GLY A 371 -13.58 3.90 -2.00
CA GLY A 371 -12.71 3.88 -3.17
C GLY A 371 -12.03 2.54 -3.47
N ASP A 372 -11.18 2.56 -4.50
CA ASP A 372 -10.40 1.39 -4.96
C ASP A 372 -9.17 1.16 -4.05
N ILE A 373 -9.24 0.11 -3.22
CA ILE A 373 -8.15 -0.26 -2.30
C ILE A 373 -6.89 -0.80 -3.01
N ASN A 374 -6.94 -1.07 -4.31
CA ASN A 374 -5.73 -1.46 -5.04
C ASN A 374 -4.82 -0.25 -5.36
N PHE A 375 -5.29 0.97 -5.15
CA PHE A 375 -4.48 2.16 -5.31
C PHE A 375 -3.31 2.17 -4.31
N THR A 376 -2.09 2.42 -4.78
CA THR A 376 -0.85 2.51 -3.98
C THR A 376 -0.55 1.32 -3.05
N ASN A 377 -0.96 0.09 -3.43
CA ASN A 377 -0.83 -1.15 -2.64
C ASN A 377 -1.63 -1.14 -1.31
N MET A 378 -2.65 -0.30 -1.17
CA MET A 378 -3.46 -0.22 0.06
C MET A 378 -4.05 -1.60 0.43
N ASN A 379 -4.53 -2.38 -0.55
CA ASN A 379 -5.08 -3.70 -0.30
C ASN A 379 -4.09 -4.61 0.47
N SER A 380 -2.85 -4.73 0.00
CA SER A 380 -1.85 -5.55 0.70
C SER A 380 -1.54 -5.03 2.10
N PHE A 381 -1.49 -3.70 2.26
CA PHE A 381 -1.25 -3.08 3.55
C PHE A 381 -2.38 -3.40 4.55
N LEU A 382 -3.65 -3.29 4.14
CA LEU A 382 -4.81 -3.57 4.98
C LEU A 382 -4.93 -5.06 5.33
N VAL A 383 -4.77 -5.96 4.35
CA VAL A 383 -4.78 -7.42 4.58
C VAL A 383 -3.70 -7.81 5.57
N MET A 384 -2.46 -7.33 5.38
CA MET A 384 -1.34 -7.59 6.28
C MET A 384 -1.45 -6.87 7.64
N SER A 385 -2.38 -5.92 7.79
CA SER A 385 -2.73 -5.31 9.07
C SER A 385 -3.67 -6.17 9.90
N GLY A 386 -4.23 -7.25 9.34
CA GLY A 386 -5.14 -8.14 10.05
C GLY A 386 -6.59 -7.66 10.09
N TYR A 387 -7.02 -6.86 9.11
CA TYR A 387 -8.44 -6.55 8.92
C TYR A 387 -9.17 -7.77 8.37
N GLU A 388 -10.23 -8.21 9.06
CA GLU A 388 -11.03 -9.39 8.73
C GLU A 388 -12.16 -9.07 7.77
N LYS A 389 -12.73 -7.86 7.88
CA LYS A 389 -13.76 -7.33 6.99
C LYS A 389 -13.22 -6.06 6.32
N ILE A 390 -13.13 -6.07 4.99
CA ILE A 390 -12.74 -4.90 4.20
C ILE A 390 -13.86 -4.59 3.22
N ILE A 391 -14.50 -3.43 3.40
CA ILE A 391 -15.50 -2.85 2.49
C ILE A 391 -14.78 -1.82 1.62
N CYS A 392 -14.93 -1.94 0.31
CA CYS A 392 -14.31 -1.04 -0.66
C CYS A 392 -15.26 -0.76 -1.83
N ASP A 393 -14.80 -0.09 -2.87
CA ASP A 393 -15.62 0.24 -4.05
C ASP A 393 -16.32 -0.96 -4.69
N ALA A 394 -15.74 -2.16 -4.57
CA ALA A 394 -16.35 -3.40 -5.08
C ALA A 394 -17.68 -3.78 -4.39
N ASN A 395 -17.91 -3.28 -3.17
CA ASN A 395 -19.13 -3.54 -2.40
C ASN A 395 -20.29 -2.58 -2.75
N PHE A 396 -20.03 -1.55 -3.55
CA PHE A 396 -21.02 -0.55 -3.96
C PHE A 396 -21.49 -0.79 -5.39
N THR A 397 -22.77 -0.58 -5.65
CA THR A 397 -23.35 -0.65 -6.99
C THR A 397 -22.83 0.48 -7.88
N LYS A 398 -22.99 0.33 -9.20
CA LYS A 398 -22.58 1.37 -10.15
C LYS A 398 -23.23 2.73 -9.87
N ASP A 399 -24.50 2.73 -9.46
CA ASP A 399 -25.26 3.95 -9.16
C ASP A 399 -24.82 4.62 -7.85
N GLN A 400 -24.19 3.88 -6.97
CA GLN A 400 -23.61 4.40 -5.72
C GLN A 400 -22.19 4.98 -5.93
N LYS A 401 -21.48 4.58 -6.99
CA LYS A 401 -20.13 5.04 -7.33
C LYS A 401 -20.18 6.24 -8.27
N GLN A 402 -20.61 7.38 -7.78
CA GLN A 402 -20.79 8.61 -8.58
C GLN A 402 -19.60 9.57 -8.48
N SER A 403 -18.69 9.36 -7.52
CA SER A 403 -17.44 10.08 -7.41
C SER A 403 -16.38 9.51 -8.37
N LYS A 404 -15.41 10.34 -8.75
CA LYS A 404 -14.20 9.91 -9.46
C LYS A 404 -13.42 8.84 -8.70
N TRP A 405 -13.50 8.84 -7.38
CA TRP A 405 -12.76 7.94 -6.48
C TRP A 405 -13.58 6.73 -6.03
N GLY A 406 -14.87 6.66 -6.34
CA GLY A 406 -15.77 5.58 -5.95
C GLY A 406 -17.10 6.09 -5.37
N ALA A 407 -17.51 5.58 -4.22
CA ALA A 407 -18.71 6.05 -3.52
C ALA A 407 -18.41 7.35 -2.76
N TYR A 408 -19.35 8.31 -2.77
CA TYR A 408 -19.27 9.50 -1.94
C TYR A 408 -19.37 9.17 -0.45
N ASP A 409 -18.86 10.05 0.41
CA ASP A 409 -18.85 9.87 1.87
C ASP A 409 -20.24 9.65 2.47
N HIS A 410 -21.29 10.32 1.95
CA HIS A 410 -22.65 10.07 2.44
C HIS A 410 -23.11 8.62 2.19
N VAL A 411 -22.68 7.98 1.09
CA VAL A 411 -22.98 6.57 0.79
C VAL A 411 -22.17 5.64 1.69
N LEU A 412 -20.88 5.93 1.87
CA LEU A 412 -19.99 5.17 2.73
C LEU A 412 -20.46 5.19 4.19
N PHE A 413 -20.71 6.38 4.73
CA PHE A 413 -21.16 6.53 6.11
C PHE A 413 -22.57 5.98 6.35
N ASP A 414 -23.47 6.07 5.36
CA ASP A 414 -24.80 5.42 5.44
C ASP A 414 -24.67 3.89 5.47
N PHE A 415 -23.76 3.32 4.66
CA PHE A 415 -23.48 1.89 4.67
C PHE A 415 -22.97 1.44 6.06
N LEU A 416 -21.99 2.15 6.61
CA LEU A 416 -21.43 1.85 7.93
C LEU A 416 -22.47 2.02 9.05
N ALA A 417 -23.29 3.09 9.01
CA ALA A 417 -24.35 3.30 9.98
C ALA A 417 -25.37 2.16 9.98
N LYS A 418 -25.77 1.68 8.79
CA LYS A 418 -26.69 0.54 8.66
C LYS A 418 -26.10 -0.76 9.24
N ASP A 419 -24.80 -1.00 9.08
CA ASP A 419 -24.15 -2.16 9.68
C ASP A 419 -24.18 -2.09 11.22
N PHE A 420 -23.96 -0.93 11.81
CA PHE A 420 -24.13 -0.71 13.25
C PHE A 420 -25.59 -0.84 13.72
N GLU A 421 -26.53 -0.27 13.00
CA GLU A 421 -27.97 -0.33 13.31
C GLU A 421 -28.52 -1.77 13.26
N LYS A 422 -28.01 -2.60 12.35
CA LYS A 422 -28.34 -4.03 12.26
C LYS A 422 -27.71 -4.87 13.37
N GLY A 423 -26.73 -4.32 14.09
CA GLY A 423 -26.01 -5.05 15.14
C GLY A 423 -24.99 -6.05 14.60
N GLU A 424 -24.39 -5.78 13.43
CA GLU A 424 -23.40 -6.67 12.79
C GLU A 424 -22.03 -6.66 13.47
N PHE A 425 -21.83 -5.84 14.50
CA PHE A 425 -20.59 -5.79 15.26
C PHE A 425 -20.74 -6.52 16.60
N ASP A 426 -19.74 -7.32 16.95
CA ASP A 426 -19.56 -7.84 18.30
C ASP A 426 -18.86 -6.79 19.18
N ASP A 427 -19.01 -6.89 20.51
CA ASP A 427 -18.22 -6.08 21.43
C ASP A 427 -16.72 -6.44 21.30
N GLY A 428 -15.86 -5.44 21.47
CA GLY A 428 -14.44 -5.56 21.21
C GLY A 428 -14.10 -5.38 19.72
N PHE A 429 -14.82 -4.54 18.98
CA PHE A 429 -14.45 -4.20 17.61
C PHE A 429 -13.41 -3.08 17.54
N PHE A 430 -12.57 -3.16 16.51
CA PHE A 430 -11.80 -2.04 15.97
C PHE A 430 -12.28 -1.78 14.54
N CYS A 431 -12.99 -0.69 14.34
CA CYS A 431 -13.52 -0.31 13.04
C CYS A 431 -12.82 0.95 12.54
N THR A 432 -12.24 0.88 11.35
CA THR A 432 -11.64 2.03 10.68
C THR A 432 -12.48 2.43 9.48
N VAL A 433 -12.78 3.72 9.35
CA VAL A 433 -13.40 4.29 8.14
C VAL A 433 -12.50 5.37 7.57
N LEU A 434 -12.25 5.32 6.26
CA LEU A 434 -11.50 6.31 5.50
C LEU A 434 -12.45 7.02 4.54
N SER A 435 -12.60 8.34 4.70
CA SER A 435 -13.38 9.17 3.76
C SER A 435 -12.59 9.43 2.46
N SER A 436 -13.23 9.96 1.43
CA SER A 436 -12.59 10.23 0.14
C SER A 436 -13.12 11.45 -0.60
N SER A 437 -14.22 12.03 -0.15
CA SER A 437 -14.92 13.07 -0.94
C SER A 437 -14.22 14.42 -0.96
N SER A 438 -13.33 14.68 0.01
CA SER A 438 -12.49 15.88 0.05
C SER A 438 -11.13 15.70 -0.67
N HIS A 439 -11.06 14.74 -1.60
CA HIS A 439 -9.92 14.55 -2.51
C HIS A 439 -10.12 15.34 -3.82
N GLU A 440 -9.03 15.76 -4.46
CA GLU A 440 -9.07 16.41 -5.78
C GLU A 440 -9.83 15.56 -6.83
N PRO A 441 -10.70 16.13 -7.62
CA PRO A 441 -10.91 17.56 -7.93
C PRO A 441 -11.91 18.31 -7.03
N PHE A 442 -12.23 17.80 -5.82
CA PHE A 442 -13.12 18.41 -4.83
C PHE A 442 -14.58 18.55 -5.31
N GLU A 443 -15.00 17.64 -6.17
CA GLU A 443 -16.38 17.60 -6.71
C GLU A 443 -17.27 16.77 -5.78
N VAL A 444 -18.24 17.43 -5.15
CA VAL A 444 -19.19 16.83 -4.22
C VAL A 444 -20.62 17.28 -4.54
N PRO A 445 -21.66 16.48 -4.22
CA PRO A 445 -23.04 16.86 -4.42
C PRO A 445 -23.53 17.84 -3.32
N TYR A 446 -22.81 18.95 -3.17
CA TYR A 446 -22.97 19.93 -2.09
C TYR A 446 -22.45 21.28 -2.57
N ASN A 447 -23.13 22.38 -2.23
CA ASN A 447 -22.75 23.71 -2.68
C ASN A 447 -23.08 24.76 -1.61
N HIS A 448 -22.19 24.89 -0.63
CA HIS A 448 -22.31 25.81 0.51
C HIS A 448 -21.11 26.75 0.66
N HIS A 449 -20.08 26.60 -0.21
CA HIS A 449 -18.91 27.46 -0.21
C HIS A 449 -18.33 27.59 -1.62
N ASP A 450 -17.84 28.81 -1.99
CA ASP A 450 -17.27 29.09 -3.32
C ASP A 450 -15.93 28.38 -3.54
N ASP A 451 -15.12 28.25 -2.51
CA ASP A 451 -13.88 27.46 -2.58
C ASP A 451 -14.21 25.97 -2.59
N LYS A 452 -13.82 25.27 -3.65
CA LYS A 452 -14.14 23.85 -3.87
C LYS A 452 -13.57 22.93 -2.78
N TYR A 453 -12.35 23.19 -2.31
CA TYR A 453 -11.74 22.38 -1.25
C TYR A 453 -12.53 22.56 0.06
N LEU A 454 -12.75 23.79 0.50
CA LEU A 454 -13.53 24.07 1.71
C LEU A 454 -14.95 23.49 1.60
N ASN A 455 -15.59 23.63 0.44
CA ASN A 455 -16.91 23.04 0.19
C ASN A 455 -16.91 21.52 0.33
N SER A 456 -15.86 20.84 -0.16
CA SER A 456 -15.73 19.39 -0.05
C SER A 456 -15.44 18.93 1.39
N VAL A 457 -14.66 19.69 2.15
CA VAL A 457 -14.43 19.46 3.58
C VAL A 457 -15.74 19.63 4.37
N MET A 458 -16.50 20.72 4.14
CA MET A 458 -17.80 20.93 4.78
C MET A 458 -18.77 19.80 4.48
N TYR A 459 -18.77 19.30 3.24
CA TYR A 459 -19.58 18.15 2.86
C TYR A 459 -19.18 16.88 3.64
N SER A 460 -17.89 16.52 3.67
CA SER A 460 -17.40 15.35 4.38
C SER A 460 -17.64 15.45 5.90
N ASP A 461 -17.48 16.66 6.48
CA ASP A 461 -17.81 16.92 7.89
C ASP A 461 -19.31 16.74 8.18
N SER A 462 -20.19 17.16 7.24
CA SER A 462 -21.63 16.94 7.38
C SER A 462 -22.01 15.46 7.32
N CYS A 463 -21.31 14.67 6.48
CA CYS A 463 -21.50 13.22 6.41
C CYS A 463 -21.04 12.54 7.70
N LEU A 464 -19.88 12.93 8.23
CA LEU A 464 -19.37 12.47 9.52
C LEU A 464 -20.34 12.79 10.66
N GLY A 465 -20.82 14.03 10.74
CA GLY A 465 -21.78 14.46 11.75
C GLY A 465 -23.08 13.65 11.73
N SER A 466 -23.64 13.47 10.53
CA SER A 466 -24.85 12.66 10.34
C SER A 466 -24.65 11.20 10.75
N PHE A 467 -23.50 10.61 10.42
CA PHE A 467 -23.14 9.26 10.85
C PHE A 467 -23.01 9.16 12.37
N LEU A 468 -22.29 10.07 13.01
CA LEU A 468 -22.08 10.05 14.46
C LEU A 468 -23.38 10.27 15.24
N ASP A 469 -24.31 11.12 14.73
CA ASP A 469 -25.64 11.31 15.34
C ASP A 469 -26.48 10.02 15.30
N ARG A 470 -26.39 9.24 14.22
CA ARG A 470 -27.00 7.89 14.10
C ARG A 470 -26.30 6.87 15.00
N PHE A 471 -24.97 6.84 14.97
CA PHE A 471 -24.18 5.93 15.80
C PHE A 471 -24.45 6.14 17.29
N ARG A 472 -24.67 7.40 17.72
CA ARG A 472 -25.04 7.75 19.09
C ARG A 472 -26.33 7.08 19.56
N GLN A 473 -27.23 6.70 18.64
CA GLN A 473 -28.51 6.02 18.96
C GLN A 473 -28.34 4.49 19.04
N THR A 474 -27.17 3.95 18.74
CA THR A 474 -26.90 2.51 18.79
C THR A 474 -26.47 2.05 20.19
N LYS A 475 -26.61 0.76 20.45
CA LYS A 475 -26.15 0.14 21.72
C LYS A 475 -24.63 0.25 21.94
N TYR A 476 -23.88 0.62 20.92
CA TYR A 476 -22.41 0.64 20.96
C TYR A 476 -21.84 1.95 21.52
N TRP A 477 -22.60 3.04 21.45
CA TRP A 477 -22.12 4.39 21.79
C TRP A 477 -21.43 4.47 23.14
N ASP A 478 -22.09 3.95 24.20
CA ASP A 478 -21.63 4.12 25.59
C ASP A 478 -20.29 3.46 25.87
N ASN A 479 -19.96 2.39 25.11
CA ASN A 479 -18.69 1.66 25.24
C ASN A 479 -17.75 1.86 24.05
N THR A 480 -17.85 2.95 23.33
CA THR A 480 -17.00 3.20 22.16
C THR A 480 -16.14 4.44 22.36
N LEU A 481 -14.83 4.28 22.13
CA LEU A 481 -13.88 5.37 21.87
C LEU A 481 -13.89 5.68 20.38
N ILE A 482 -14.23 6.90 20.00
CA ILE A 482 -14.19 7.39 18.63
C ILE A 482 -12.98 8.31 18.49
N ILE A 483 -12.10 7.99 17.54
CA ILE A 483 -10.91 8.77 17.22
C ILE A 483 -11.12 9.37 15.83
N ILE A 484 -11.04 10.68 15.71
CA ILE A 484 -11.24 11.40 14.45
C ILE A 484 -9.96 12.18 14.17
N LEU A 485 -9.31 11.90 13.03
CA LEU A 485 -8.13 12.63 12.56
C LEU A 485 -8.06 12.53 11.03
N PRO A 486 -7.38 13.45 10.33
CA PRO A 486 -7.12 13.31 8.90
C PRO A 486 -5.95 12.37 8.61
N ASP A 487 -5.95 11.84 7.39
CA ASP A 487 -4.79 11.12 6.82
C ASP A 487 -3.62 12.06 6.51
N HIS A 488 -3.91 13.25 6.02
CA HIS A 488 -2.94 14.35 5.80
C HIS A 488 -3.63 15.70 5.74
N SER A 489 -2.85 16.75 5.58
CA SER A 489 -3.31 18.11 5.35
C SER A 489 -2.95 18.60 3.94
N THR A 490 -3.51 19.73 3.56
CA THR A 490 -3.23 20.44 2.31
C THR A 490 -2.66 21.83 2.59
N GLY A 491 -1.98 22.43 1.61
CA GLY A 491 -1.54 23.83 1.67
C GLY A 491 -2.49 24.81 0.98
N LEU A 492 -3.69 24.36 0.57
CA LEU A 492 -4.59 25.14 -0.28
C LEU A 492 -5.12 26.41 0.43
N VAL A 493 -5.55 26.27 1.67
CA VAL A 493 -5.95 27.42 2.48
C VAL A 493 -4.70 28.16 2.97
N GLY A 494 -4.53 29.40 2.56
CA GLY A 494 -3.37 30.23 2.88
C GLY A 494 -2.16 30.04 1.94
N ASN A 495 -2.28 29.18 0.90
CA ASN A 495 -1.22 28.89 -0.07
C ASN A 495 0.13 28.56 0.60
N LEU A 496 0.12 27.62 1.54
CA LEU A 496 1.27 27.26 2.36
C LEU A 496 2.29 26.42 1.58
N ALA A 497 3.56 26.76 1.74
CA ALA A 497 4.66 25.99 1.15
C ALA A 497 4.74 24.57 1.71
N ASN A 498 5.38 23.66 0.97
CA ASN A 498 5.59 22.28 1.42
C ASN A 498 6.45 22.18 2.70
N SER A 499 7.31 23.17 2.93
CA SER A 499 8.18 23.26 4.10
C SER A 499 7.54 23.97 5.29
N ASP A 500 6.34 24.54 5.14
CA ASP A 500 5.67 25.29 6.21
C ASP A 500 5.03 24.35 7.24
N SER A 501 5.36 24.52 8.51
CA SER A 501 4.84 23.70 9.61
C SER A 501 3.33 23.81 9.80
N LEU A 502 2.73 24.97 9.50
CA LEU A 502 1.28 25.18 9.58
C LEU A 502 0.51 24.30 8.60
N ARG A 503 1.12 23.98 7.45
CA ARG A 503 0.55 23.04 6.48
C ARG A 503 0.27 21.67 7.10
N TYR A 504 1.09 21.23 8.05
CA TYR A 504 0.99 19.88 8.66
C TYR A 504 0.24 19.86 9.98
N ARG A 505 -0.17 21.01 10.52
CA ARG A 505 -1.03 21.03 11.68
C ARG A 505 -2.42 20.49 11.31
N ILE A 506 -2.93 19.54 12.09
CA ILE A 506 -4.19 18.86 11.84
C ILE A 506 -5.00 18.69 13.13
N PRO A 507 -6.34 18.64 13.08
CA PRO A 507 -7.14 18.31 14.24
C PRO A 507 -7.03 16.82 14.57
N MET A 508 -6.98 16.46 15.86
CA MET A 508 -7.29 15.13 16.36
C MET A 508 -8.23 15.26 17.54
N VAL A 509 -9.33 14.52 17.50
CA VAL A 509 -10.38 14.51 18.53
C VAL A 509 -10.67 13.08 18.95
N TRP A 510 -10.67 12.82 20.24
CA TRP A 510 -11.17 11.58 20.83
C TRP A 510 -12.51 11.86 21.51
N CYS A 511 -13.59 11.19 21.11
CA CYS A 511 -14.93 11.38 21.64
C CYS A 511 -15.65 10.04 21.80
N GLY A 512 -16.95 10.07 22.06
CA GLY A 512 -17.78 8.87 22.31
C GLY A 512 -18.02 8.60 23.78
N GLY A 513 -18.92 7.68 24.10
CA GLY A 513 -19.34 7.40 25.46
C GLY A 513 -18.25 6.82 26.36
N ALA A 514 -17.21 6.24 25.77
CA ALA A 514 -16.06 5.73 26.53
C ALA A 514 -15.12 6.83 27.06
N VAL A 515 -15.23 8.08 26.60
CA VAL A 515 -14.40 9.19 27.07
C VAL A 515 -14.91 9.71 28.41
N LYS A 516 -14.02 9.82 29.38
CA LYS A 516 -14.34 10.15 30.78
C LYS A 516 -14.72 11.61 31.00
N ARG A 517 -13.98 12.52 30.33
CA ARG A 517 -14.13 13.97 30.48
C ARG A 517 -13.48 14.73 29.34
N HIS A 518 -13.96 15.93 29.10
CA HIS A 518 -13.27 16.87 28.21
C HIS A 518 -11.86 17.19 28.71
N GLN A 519 -10.91 17.19 27.77
CA GLN A 519 -9.52 17.56 28.04
C GLN A 519 -8.88 18.16 26.78
N VAL A 520 -8.03 19.18 26.96
CA VAL A 520 -7.15 19.69 25.92
C VAL A 520 -5.75 19.19 26.18
N VAL A 521 -5.13 18.58 25.17
CA VAL A 521 -3.76 18.06 25.20
C VAL A 521 -2.88 19.01 24.39
N ASP A 522 -1.98 19.73 25.07
CA ASP A 522 -1.11 20.75 24.45
C ASP A 522 0.29 20.21 24.08
N LYS A 523 0.59 18.94 24.38
CA LYS A 523 1.84 18.31 23.97
C LYS A 523 1.96 18.21 22.46
N ILE A 524 3.15 18.53 21.94
CA ILE A 524 3.46 18.33 20.53
C ILE A 524 3.48 16.84 20.22
N SER A 525 2.66 16.45 19.26
CA SER A 525 2.51 15.07 18.85
C SER A 525 2.10 14.98 17.38
N SER A 526 2.15 13.77 16.81
CA SER A 526 1.87 13.56 15.40
C SER A 526 1.20 12.20 15.16
N GLN A 527 0.80 11.93 13.93
CA GLN A 527 0.08 10.70 13.56
C GLN A 527 0.80 9.42 13.99
N ILE A 528 2.15 9.39 13.93
CA ILE A 528 2.92 8.22 14.38
C ILE A 528 2.78 7.92 15.89
N ASP A 529 2.31 8.88 16.68
CA ASP A 529 2.15 8.73 18.12
C ASP A 529 0.82 8.06 18.50
N LEU A 530 -0.08 7.85 17.53
CA LEU A 530 -1.41 7.30 17.78
C LEU A 530 -1.35 5.89 18.35
N SER A 531 -0.51 4.99 17.81
CA SER A 531 -0.49 3.59 18.25
C SER A 531 -0.05 3.47 19.70
N ALA A 532 1.06 4.06 20.12
CA ALA A 532 1.53 3.99 21.50
C ALA A 532 0.54 4.67 22.44
N THR A 533 -0.03 5.81 22.05
CA THR A 533 -1.01 6.54 22.87
C THR A 533 -2.29 5.74 23.08
N LEU A 534 -2.86 5.15 22.02
CA LEU A 534 -4.07 4.34 22.12
C LEU A 534 -3.82 3.05 22.89
N LEU A 535 -2.78 2.30 22.50
CA LEU A 535 -2.44 1.03 23.15
C LEU A 535 -2.10 1.23 24.64
N GLY A 536 -1.42 2.33 24.97
CA GLY A 536 -1.15 2.73 26.37
C GLY A 536 -2.44 2.98 27.16
N GLN A 537 -3.46 3.63 26.59
CA GLN A 537 -4.77 3.81 27.23
C GLN A 537 -5.54 2.49 27.39
N LEU A 538 -5.34 1.53 26.49
CA LEU A 538 -5.95 0.20 26.53
C LEU A 538 -5.18 -0.79 27.41
N GLY A 539 -4.02 -0.41 27.96
CA GLY A 539 -3.16 -1.30 28.74
C GLY A 539 -2.46 -2.39 27.92
N ILE A 540 -2.32 -2.18 26.61
CA ILE A 540 -1.68 -3.10 25.68
C ILE A 540 -0.22 -2.66 25.47
N LYS A 541 0.71 -3.63 25.39
CA LYS A 541 2.13 -3.35 25.10
C LYS A 541 2.29 -2.78 23.69
N HIS A 542 3.19 -1.81 23.56
CA HIS A 542 3.43 -1.09 22.30
C HIS A 542 4.92 -0.96 21.94
N ASP A 543 5.80 -1.77 22.51
CA ASP A 543 7.26 -1.73 22.27
C ASP A 543 7.65 -2.01 20.81
N ASP A 544 6.79 -2.68 20.06
CA ASP A 544 6.97 -2.96 18.63
C ASP A 544 6.87 -1.70 17.74
N PHE A 545 6.34 -0.60 18.27
CA PHE A 545 6.14 0.66 17.53
C PHE A 545 7.31 1.61 17.79
N MET A 546 8.44 1.33 17.19
CA MET A 546 9.74 1.97 17.41
C MET A 546 9.71 3.51 17.38
N PHE A 547 8.88 4.10 16.51
CA PHE A 547 8.81 5.55 16.31
C PHE A 547 7.63 6.22 17.04
N SER A 548 6.78 5.46 17.70
CA SER A 548 5.56 5.93 18.35
C SER A 548 5.79 6.24 19.83
N LYS A 549 5.40 7.44 20.25
CA LYS A 549 5.46 7.89 21.66
C LYS A 549 4.06 7.84 22.26
N ASP A 550 3.93 7.39 23.50
CA ASP A 550 2.71 7.65 24.28
C ASP A 550 2.69 9.14 24.68
N VAL A 551 1.73 9.89 24.18
CA VAL A 551 1.58 11.32 24.44
C VAL A 551 1.30 11.59 25.94
N PHE A 552 0.72 10.64 26.65
CA PHE A 552 0.41 10.74 28.07
C PHE A 552 1.55 10.26 28.99
N ASP A 553 2.64 9.73 28.44
CA ASP A 553 3.86 9.49 29.20
C ASP A 553 4.63 10.81 29.36
N ASN A 554 4.90 11.18 30.63
CA ASN A 554 5.63 12.41 30.92
C ASN A 554 7.11 12.37 30.51
N ASN A 555 7.66 11.18 30.31
CA ASN A 555 9.04 10.99 29.87
C ASN A 555 9.18 10.96 28.35
N SER A 556 8.06 10.97 27.61
CA SER A 556 8.09 11.02 26.15
C SER A 556 8.55 12.38 25.63
N PRO A 557 9.48 12.43 24.64
CA PRO A 557 9.94 13.68 24.06
C PRO A 557 8.82 14.39 23.29
N GLU A 558 8.82 15.74 23.33
CA GLU A 558 7.80 16.56 22.68
C GLU A 558 8.31 17.10 21.34
N PHE A 559 8.04 16.36 20.27
CA PHE A 559 8.32 16.82 18.90
C PHE A 559 7.30 16.26 17.90
N ALA A 560 7.21 16.88 16.74
CA ALA A 560 6.56 16.32 15.56
C ALA A 560 7.50 16.46 14.35
N ILE A 561 7.46 15.48 13.45
CA ILE A 561 8.23 15.50 12.22
C ILE A 561 7.31 15.30 11.04
N PHE A 562 7.58 15.96 9.93
CA PHE A 562 6.87 15.75 8.68
C PHE A 562 7.83 15.66 7.50
N ALA A 563 7.45 14.88 6.50
CA ALA A 563 8.19 14.74 5.26
C ALA A 563 7.41 15.36 4.10
N PHE A 564 8.11 16.07 3.24
CA PHE A 564 7.66 16.50 1.92
C PHE A 564 8.56 15.93 0.83
N ASN A 565 8.27 16.20 -0.45
CA ASN A 565 9.11 15.67 -1.52
C ASN A 565 10.55 16.17 -1.35
N ASN A 566 11.46 15.20 -1.18
CA ASN A 566 12.91 15.42 -0.97
C ASN A 566 13.28 16.29 0.23
N GLY A 567 12.41 16.41 1.23
CA GLY A 567 12.69 17.21 2.41
C GLY A 567 11.92 16.78 3.65
N PHE A 568 12.24 17.42 4.76
CA PHE A 568 11.54 17.23 6.03
C PHE A 568 11.45 18.54 6.82
N GLY A 569 10.55 18.56 7.80
CA GLY A 569 10.54 19.56 8.87
C GLY A 569 10.37 18.88 10.23
N ILE A 570 10.95 19.47 11.26
CA ILE A 570 10.81 19.05 12.65
C ILE A 570 10.33 20.22 13.49
N ILE A 571 9.38 19.97 14.38
CA ILE A 571 8.74 20.94 15.27
C ILE A 571 8.98 20.49 16.69
N GLU A 572 9.53 21.35 17.50
CA GLU A 572 9.77 21.16 18.93
C GLU A 572 9.19 22.34 19.73
N LYS A 573 9.25 22.26 21.04
CA LYS A 573 8.74 23.32 21.91
C LYS A 573 9.53 24.62 21.75
N GLU A 574 10.81 24.49 21.54
CA GLU A 574 11.78 25.58 21.42
C GLU A 574 11.81 26.19 20.03
N GLY A 575 11.30 25.48 19.01
CA GLY A 575 11.35 25.98 17.65
C GLY A 575 11.05 24.97 16.56
N TYR A 576 11.51 25.29 15.36
CA TYR A 576 11.20 24.56 14.14
C TYR A 576 12.37 24.65 13.16
N ALA A 577 12.60 23.55 12.43
CA ALA A 577 13.58 23.52 11.35
C ALA A 577 13.04 22.72 10.15
N SER A 578 13.43 23.10 8.93
CA SER A 578 13.15 22.37 7.70
C SER A 578 14.36 22.31 6.78
N TYR A 579 14.51 21.22 6.05
CA TYR A 579 15.64 20.92 5.20
C TYR A 579 15.19 20.31 3.88
N ASP A 580 15.86 20.72 2.80
CA ASP A 580 15.67 20.20 1.45
C ASP A 580 16.93 19.42 1.02
N TYR A 581 16.72 18.17 0.64
CA TYR A 581 17.81 17.26 0.23
C TYR A 581 18.29 17.50 -1.20
N ASP A 582 17.43 18.05 -2.09
CA ASP A 582 17.82 18.34 -3.48
C ASP A 582 18.79 19.51 -3.54
N SER A 583 18.45 20.60 -2.89
CA SER A 583 19.33 21.77 -2.78
C SER A 583 20.43 21.59 -1.73
N GLN A 584 20.29 20.60 -0.85
CA GLN A 584 21.15 20.36 0.31
C GLN A 584 21.23 21.57 1.27
N THR A 585 20.15 22.31 1.36
CA THR A 585 20.10 23.55 2.16
C THR A 585 19.05 23.46 3.26
N GLU A 586 19.31 24.17 4.33
CA GLU A 586 18.33 24.57 5.32
C GLU A 586 17.38 25.58 4.67
N ILE A 587 16.07 25.32 4.76
CA ILE A 587 15.04 26.26 4.29
C ILE A 587 14.75 27.25 5.41
N THR A 588 14.55 26.75 6.62
CA THR A 588 14.30 27.54 7.83
C THR A 588 14.81 26.77 9.03
N SER A 589 15.42 27.46 9.98
CA SER A 589 15.75 26.89 11.28
C SER A 589 15.78 28.01 12.34
N THR A 590 15.20 27.68 13.49
CA THR A 590 15.32 28.53 14.68
C THR A 590 16.56 28.17 15.51
N ASP A 591 17.05 26.92 15.35
CA ASP A 591 18.20 26.37 16.05
C ASP A 591 18.84 25.24 15.24
N ALA A 592 20.18 25.28 15.11
CA ALA A 592 20.94 24.25 14.40
C ALA A 592 20.82 22.84 15.02
N GLU A 593 20.63 22.74 16.32
CA GLU A 593 20.46 21.47 17.01
C GLU A 593 19.10 20.82 16.69
N ILE A 594 18.04 21.61 16.51
CA ILE A 594 16.74 21.11 16.04
C ILE A 594 16.89 20.51 14.64
N LEU A 595 17.58 21.20 13.74
CA LEU A 595 17.85 20.68 12.40
C LEU A 595 18.66 19.37 12.44
N LYS A 596 19.64 19.29 13.31
CA LYS A 596 20.49 18.11 13.48
C LYS A 596 19.68 16.90 13.99
N ARG A 597 18.77 17.12 14.94
CA ARG A 597 17.82 16.09 15.41
C ARG A 597 16.91 15.60 14.29
N GLY A 598 16.38 16.51 13.47
CA GLY A 598 15.57 16.15 12.30
C GLY A 598 16.33 15.29 11.29
N LYS A 599 17.58 15.62 10.97
CA LYS A 599 18.47 14.81 10.12
C LYS A 599 18.72 13.43 10.70
N SER A 600 18.99 13.34 12.02
CA SER A 600 19.15 12.06 12.72
C SER A 600 17.89 11.20 12.64
N PHE A 601 16.71 11.79 12.84
CA PHE A 601 15.45 11.06 12.76
C PHE A 601 15.22 10.46 11.37
N ILE A 602 15.33 11.27 10.32
CA ILE A 602 15.12 10.80 8.93
C ILE A 602 16.16 9.73 8.56
N GLN A 603 17.42 9.89 8.95
CA GLN A 603 18.46 8.91 8.73
C GLN A 603 18.15 7.59 9.46
N THR A 604 17.64 7.64 10.69
CA THR A 604 17.23 6.47 11.46
C THR A 604 16.05 5.75 10.78
N VAL A 605 15.06 6.50 10.26
CA VAL A 605 13.92 5.94 9.52
C VAL A 605 14.39 5.20 8.27
N TYR A 606 15.27 5.80 7.45
CA TYR A 606 15.77 5.13 6.25
C TYR A 606 16.61 3.89 6.56
N ARG A 607 17.41 3.91 7.64
CA ARG A 607 18.15 2.72 8.08
C ARG A 607 17.25 1.57 8.51
N ASP A 608 16.22 1.88 9.29
CA ASP A 608 15.23 0.87 9.66
C ASP A 608 14.53 0.33 8.41
N PHE A 609 14.15 1.23 7.49
CA PHE A 609 13.50 0.84 6.24
C PHE A 609 14.38 -0.06 5.36
N GLU A 610 15.68 0.21 5.23
CA GLU A 610 16.60 -0.64 4.49
C GLU A 610 16.77 -2.03 5.09
N ARG A 611 16.78 -2.12 6.43
CA ARG A 611 16.96 -3.40 7.16
C ARG A 611 15.72 -4.30 7.11
N ARG A 612 14.55 -3.75 6.86
CA ARG A 612 13.31 -4.51 6.73
C ARG A 612 13.22 -5.19 5.38
#